data_c8a02e5f8a40e9169e56314e711828d4
#
_entry.id   c8a02e5f8a40e9169e56314e711828d4
#
_cell.length_a   1.000
_cell.length_b   1.000
_cell.length_c   1.000
_cell.angle_alpha   90.00
_cell.angle_beta   90.00
_cell.angle_gamma   90.00
#
_symmetry.space_group_name_H-M   'P 1'
#
loop_
_entity.id
_entity.type
_entity.pdbx_description
1 polymer ?
#
loop_
_entity_poly.entity_id
_entity_poly.type
_entity_poly.pdbx_seq_one_letter_code
_entity_poly.pdbx_strand_id
1 'polypeptide(L)'
;MWCVTLWLRELWTPTNELVMPDLSLSVQYAVDCPELSRSRIRRWMQRTIDMAVERIHPEDRFTALSATLRIVDAEEGQSLNLSYRERDYATNVLTFEYGQDEDGVVSGDIVLCLPVLEREAQEQQKPFLHHAAHLVVHGCLHSLGYDHIEEDEAEDMEALETAVLASLRIPDPYQER
;
A
#
# COMPACT_ATOMS: atom_id res chain seq x y z
N MET A 1 -51.93 -35.59 -22.86
CA MET A 1 -50.48 -35.67 -23.16
C MET A 1 -49.91 -34.30 -22.95
N TRP A 2 -49.46 -34.00 -21.73
CA TRP A 2 -48.98 -32.68 -21.32
C TRP A 2 -47.46 -32.81 -21.18
N CYS A 3 -46.74 -32.07 -22.03
CA CYS A 3 -45.28 -31.99 -22.00
C CYS A 3 -44.86 -30.87 -21.03
N VAL A 4 -44.36 -31.23 -19.87
CA VAL A 4 -43.81 -30.27 -18.90
C VAL A 4 -42.32 -30.10 -19.24
N THR A 5 -42.04 -29.00 -19.92
CA THR A 5 -40.64 -28.58 -20.17
C THR A 5 -40.08 -27.98 -18.88
N LEU A 6 -39.28 -28.76 -18.14
CA LEU A 6 -38.49 -28.26 -17.02
C LEU A 6 -37.43 -27.28 -17.59
N TRP A 7 -37.59 -26.03 -17.29
CA TRP A 7 -36.56 -25.03 -17.40
C TRP A 7 -35.57 -25.25 -16.24
N LEU A 8 -34.45 -25.93 -16.49
CA LEU A 8 -33.28 -25.89 -15.63
C LEU A 8 -32.71 -24.47 -15.74
N ARG A 9 -33.07 -23.60 -14.82
CA ARG A 9 -32.27 -22.41 -14.49
C ARG A 9 -30.96 -22.94 -13.90
N GLU A 10 -29.94 -23.06 -14.73
CA GLU A 10 -28.59 -23.14 -14.24
C GLU A 10 -28.36 -21.94 -13.34
N LEU A 11 -28.30 -22.19 -12.04
CA LEU A 11 -27.83 -21.23 -11.06
C LEU A 11 -26.35 -21.03 -11.39
N TRP A 12 -26.06 -20.01 -12.19
CA TRP A 12 -24.71 -19.49 -12.34
C TRP A 12 -24.31 -18.92 -10.95
N THR A 13 -23.64 -19.72 -10.15
CA THR A 13 -22.91 -19.24 -8.99
C THR A 13 -21.60 -18.70 -9.53
N PRO A 14 -21.34 -17.37 -9.45
CA PRO A 14 -20.02 -16.88 -9.77
C PRO A 14 -19.05 -17.63 -8.87
N THR A 15 -18.11 -18.34 -9.45
CA THR A 15 -16.98 -18.91 -8.72
C THR A 15 -16.29 -17.71 -8.06
N ASN A 16 -16.35 -17.67 -6.74
CA ASN A 16 -15.73 -16.62 -5.91
C ASN A 16 -14.19 -16.88 -5.87
N GLU A 17 -13.60 -17.06 -7.05
CA GLU A 17 -12.15 -17.15 -7.17
C GLU A 17 -11.55 -15.79 -6.83
N LEU A 18 -10.67 -15.80 -5.86
CA LEU A 18 -9.87 -14.62 -5.50
C LEU A 18 -8.95 -14.30 -6.67
N VAL A 19 -9.30 -13.28 -7.43
CA VAL A 19 -8.42 -12.73 -8.48
C VAL A 19 -7.42 -11.82 -7.79
N MET A 20 -6.14 -12.13 -7.98
CA MET A 20 -5.05 -11.30 -7.43
C MET A 20 -4.94 -10.01 -8.24
N PRO A 21 -4.90 -8.83 -7.58
CA PRO A 21 -4.83 -7.57 -8.28
C PRO A 21 -3.48 -7.34 -8.98
N ASP A 22 -3.54 -6.69 -10.13
CA ASP A 22 -2.33 -6.27 -10.84
C ASP A 22 -1.71 -5.00 -10.22
N LEU A 23 -0.38 -4.89 -10.28
CA LEU A 23 0.35 -3.68 -9.87
C LEU A 23 0.97 -2.99 -11.08
N SER A 24 0.45 -1.80 -11.40
CA SER A 24 1.09 -0.83 -12.31
C SER A 24 1.90 0.16 -11.47
N LEU A 25 3.23 0.05 -11.45
CA LEU A 25 4.10 0.85 -10.60
C LEU A 25 5.12 1.66 -11.41
N SER A 26 5.09 2.98 -11.24
CA SER A 26 6.14 3.91 -11.64
C SER A 26 7.02 4.27 -10.44
N VAL A 27 8.33 4.10 -10.53
CA VAL A 27 9.26 4.55 -9.47
C VAL A 27 10.12 5.68 -10.01
N GLN A 28 10.06 6.82 -9.32
CA GLN A 28 10.78 8.04 -9.65
C GLN A 28 11.82 8.36 -8.57
N TYR A 29 13.04 8.68 -8.99
CA TYR A 29 14.14 9.04 -8.11
C TYR A 29 14.52 10.51 -8.36
N ALA A 30 14.16 11.41 -7.43
CA ALA A 30 14.69 12.78 -7.40
C ALA A 30 16.08 12.81 -6.78
N VAL A 31 16.35 11.84 -5.91
CA VAL A 31 17.67 11.60 -5.31
C VAL A 31 18.08 10.15 -5.52
N ASP A 32 19.39 9.90 -5.62
CA ASP A 32 19.90 8.54 -5.82
C ASP A 32 19.78 7.72 -4.53
N CYS A 33 19.21 6.51 -4.65
CA CYS A 33 19.06 5.57 -3.55
C CYS A 33 19.14 4.14 -4.10
N PRO A 34 20.35 3.60 -4.31
CA PRO A 34 20.54 2.26 -4.89
C PRO A 34 19.92 1.14 -4.06
N GLU A 35 19.81 1.33 -2.73
CA GLU A 35 19.22 0.37 -1.80
C GLU A 35 17.73 0.16 -2.09
N LEU A 36 17.01 1.19 -2.53
CA LEU A 36 15.60 1.15 -2.86
C LEU A 36 15.39 0.87 -4.36
N SER A 37 15.83 -0.29 -4.83
CA SER A 37 15.64 -0.67 -6.23
C SER A 37 14.15 -0.84 -6.60
N ARG A 38 13.80 -0.56 -7.88
CA ARG A 38 12.44 -0.75 -8.41
C ARG A 38 11.86 -2.13 -8.14
N SER A 39 12.68 -3.17 -8.28
CA SER A 39 12.26 -4.55 -8.05
C SER A 39 11.95 -4.83 -6.58
N ARG A 40 12.68 -4.20 -5.66
CA ARG A 40 12.45 -4.31 -4.21
C ARG A 40 11.14 -3.63 -3.82
N ILE A 41 10.94 -2.40 -4.25
CA ILE A 41 9.72 -1.63 -4.00
C ILE A 41 8.51 -2.37 -4.57
N ARG A 42 8.59 -2.82 -5.84
CA ARG A 42 7.52 -3.60 -6.48
C ARG A 42 7.17 -4.85 -5.67
N ARG A 43 8.16 -5.58 -5.17
CA ARG A 43 7.92 -6.79 -4.37
C ARG A 43 7.20 -6.48 -3.06
N TRP A 44 7.55 -5.39 -2.39
CA TRP A 44 6.88 -4.97 -1.16
C TRP A 44 5.44 -4.58 -1.43
N MET A 45 5.19 -3.72 -2.42
CA MET A 45 3.84 -3.28 -2.78
C MET A 45 2.98 -4.43 -3.29
N GLN A 46 3.53 -5.31 -4.17
CA GLN A 46 2.77 -6.48 -4.65
C GLN A 46 2.35 -7.36 -3.47
N ARG A 47 3.26 -7.62 -2.52
CA ARG A 47 2.91 -8.41 -1.35
C ARG A 47 1.84 -7.75 -0.48
N THR A 48 1.87 -6.43 -0.38
CA THR A 48 0.85 -5.65 0.35
C THR A 48 -0.53 -5.83 -0.28
N ILE A 49 -0.66 -5.61 -1.58
CA ILE A 49 -1.94 -5.73 -2.28
C ILE A 49 -2.47 -7.16 -2.28
N ASP A 50 -1.58 -8.16 -2.43
CA ASP A 50 -1.97 -9.58 -2.37
C ASP A 50 -2.62 -9.93 -1.02
N MET A 51 -2.05 -9.44 0.08
CA MET A 51 -2.59 -9.71 1.42
C MET A 51 -3.78 -8.82 1.78
N ALA A 52 -3.82 -7.59 1.26
CA ALA A 52 -4.95 -6.69 1.49
C ALA A 52 -6.22 -7.22 0.84
N VAL A 53 -6.17 -7.68 -0.42
CA VAL A 53 -7.34 -8.16 -1.14
C VAL A 53 -8.00 -9.39 -0.49
N GLU A 54 -7.22 -10.19 0.26
CA GLU A 54 -7.73 -11.34 1.01
C GLU A 54 -8.64 -10.91 2.19
N ARG A 55 -8.44 -9.69 2.72
CA ARG A 55 -9.20 -9.12 3.85
C ARG A 55 -10.38 -8.27 3.44
N ILE A 56 -10.39 -7.80 2.19
CA ILE A 56 -11.47 -6.95 1.66
C ILE A 56 -12.68 -7.81 1.28
N HIS A 57 -13.88 -7.32 1.61
CA HIS A 57 -15.11 -7.99 1.23
C HIS A 57 -15.19 -8.16 -0.29
N PRO A 58 -15.68 -9.31 -0.81
CA PRO A 58 -15.70 -9.58 -2.26
C PRO A 58 -16.31 -8.49 -3.14
N GLU A 59 -17.27 -7.74 -2.62
CA GLU A 59 -17.95 -6.67 -3.34
C GLU A 59 -17.11 -5.40 -3.46
N ASP A 60 -16.13 -5.22 -2.55
CA ASP A 60 -15.27 -4.03 -2.46
C ASP A 60 -13.87 -4.27 -3.04
N ARG A 61 -13.61 -5.46 -3.58
CA ARG A 61 -12.30 -5.82 -4.11
C ARG A 61 -11.95 -4.99 -5.34
N PHE A 62 -10.68 -4.61 -5.39
CA PHE A 62 -10.10 -3.91 -6.53
C PHE A 62 -9.42 -4.89 -7.50
N THR A 63 -9.30 -4.49 -8.77
CA THR A 63 -8.70 -5.30 -9.85
C THR A 63 -7.23 -4.99 -10.06
N ALA A 64 -6.82 -3.77 -9.77
CA ALA A 64 -5.42 -3.32 -9.88
C ALA A 64 -5.14 -2.12 -8.98
N LEU A 65 -3.84 -1.94 -8.65
CA LEU A 65 -3.32 -0.69 -8.10
C LEU A 65 -2.42 -0.02 -9.16
N SER A 66 -2.75 1.22 -9.53
CA SER A 66 -1.90 2.10 -10.34
C SER A 66 -1.23 3.12 -9.42
N ALA A 67 0.08 3.03 -9.23
CA ALA A 67 0.79 3.85 -8.26
C ALA A 67 2.06 4.48 -8.82
N THR A 68 2.36 5.71 -8.37
CA THR A 68 3.69 6.30 -8.47
C THR A 68 4.33 6.31 -7.09
N LEU A 69 5.55 5.79 -6.98
CA LEU A 69 6.38 6.00 -5.80
C LEU A 69 7.55 6.90 -6.14
N ARG A 70 7.64 8.05 -5.46
CA ARG A 70 8.68 9.06 -5.68
C ARG A 70 9.58 9.19 -4.46
N ILE A 71 10.89 9.09 -4.66
CA ILE A 71 11.90 9.27 -3.61
C ILE A 71 12.50 10.66 -3.78
N VAL A 72 12.41 11.48 -2.72
CA VAL A 72 12.73 12.91 -2.73
C VAL A 72 13.77 13.27 -1.66
N ASP A 73 14.37 14.45 -1.80
CA ASP A 73 15.17 15.08 -0.76
C ASP A 73 14.31 15.79 0.31
N ALA A 74 14.98 16.44 1.27
CA ALA A 74 14.28 17.14 2.34
C ALA A 74 13.56 18.42 1.85
N GLU A 75 14.10 19.10 0.85
CA GLU A 75 13.53 20.35 0.31
C GLU A 75 12.22 20.07 -0.43
N GLU A 76 12.21 19.08 -1.32
CA GLU A 76 11.00 18.65 -2.02
C GLU A 76 9.97 18.05 -1.04
N GLY A 77 10.41 17.21 -0.09
CA GLY A 77 9.55 16.63 0.94
C GLY A 77 8.89 17.69 1.82
N GLN A 78 9.62 18.72 2.24
CA GLN A 78 9.07 19.86 2.99
C GLN A 78 8.08 20.67 2.15
N SER A 79 8.43 20.99 0.89
CA SER A 79 7.57 21.73 -0.02
C SER A 79 6.23 21.04 -0.25
N LEU A 80 6.25 19.71 -0.45
CA LEU A 80 5.04 18.92 -0.62
C LEU A 80 4.21 18.87 0.67
N ASN A 81 4.84 18.66 1.83
CA ASN A 81 4.15 18.62 3.12
C ASN A 81 3.51 20.00 3.47
N LEU A 82 4.20 21.09 3.15
CA LEU A 82 3.65 22.43 3.30
C LEU A 82 2.46 22.67 2.38
N SER A 83 2.59 22.30 1.11
CA SER A 83 1.57 22.57 0.10
C SER A 83 0.27 21.76 0.31
N TYR A 84 0.36 20.53 0.79
CA TYR A 84 -0.77 19.60 0.88
C TYR A 84 -1.29 19.37 2.30
N ARG A 85 -0.44 19.55 3.33
CA ARG A 85 -0.81 19.37 4.74
C ARG A 85 -0.63 20.61 5.60
N GLU A 86 -0.20 21.73 5.01
CA GLU A 86 0.07 23.00 5.71
C GLU A 86 1.13 22.87 6.83
N ARG A 87 2.07 21.92 6.66
CA ARG A 87 3.12 21.62 7.65
C ARG A 87 4.49 21.94 7.09
N ASP A 88 5.19 22.92 7.69
CA ASP A 88 6.48 23.46 7.23
C ASP A 88 7.67 22.62 7.75
N TYR A 89 7.67 21.32 7.46
CA TYR A 89 8.79 20.41 7.70
C TYR A 89 8.71 19.19 6.77
N ALA A 90 9.86 18.55 6.49
CA ALA A 90 9.89 17.31 5.73
C ALA A 90 9.37 16.15 6.58
N THR A 91 8.37 15.42 6.08
CA THR A 91 7.87 14.17 6.67
C THR A 91 8.49 12.95 5.99
N ASN A 92 8.41 11.78 6.61
CA ASN A 92 8.95 10.53 6.09
C ASN A 92 8.20 10.02 4.86
N VAL A 93 6.87 10.00 4.91
CA VAL A 93 6.00 9.56 3.82
C VAL A 93 4.80 10.49 3.66
N LEU A 94 4.40 10.73 2.41
CA LEU A 94 3.13 11.33 2.02
C LEU A 94 2.43 10.37 1.06
N THR A 95 1.15 10.15 1.29
CA THR A 95 0.30 9.36 0.39
C THR A 95 -0.83 10.23 -0.12
N PHE A 96 -1.10 10.12 -1.42
CA PHE A 96 -2.19 10.78 -2.12
C PHE A 96 -3.10 9.70 -2.70
N GLU A 97 -4.34 9.67 -2.24
CA GLU A 97 -5.35 8.71 -2.64
C GLU A 97 -6.25 9.33 -3.68
N TYR A 98 -6.47 8.63 -4.79
CA TYR A 98 -7.35 9.11 -5.87
C TYR A 98 -8.62 8.26 -6.01
N GLY A 99 -8.77 7.24 -5.15
CA GLY A 99 -9.91 6.34 -5.14
C GLY A 99 -9.88 5.27 -6.22
N GLN A 100 -11.01 4.61 -6.39
CA GLN A 100 -11.21 3.51 -7.32
C GLN A 100 -12.08 3.98 -8.50
N ASP A 101 -11.72 3.61 -9.71
CA ASP A 101 -12.47 3.91 -10.93
C ASP A 101 -13.54 2.84 -11.24
N GLU A 102 -14.29 3.03 -12.35
CA GLU A 102 -15.35 2.13 -12.78
C GLU A 102 -14.86 0.74 -13.20
N ASP A 103 -13.57 0.61 -13.56
CA ASP A 103 -12.91 -0.66 -13.92
C ASP A 103 -12.33 -1.38 -12.68
N GLY A 104 -12.49 -0.79 -11.51
CA GLY A 104 -11.99 -1.35 -10.26
C GLY A 104 -10.50 -1.08 -10.02
N VAL A 105 -9.89 -0.12 -10.74
CA VAL A 105 -8.49 0.27 -10.56
C VAL A 105 -8.39 1.33 -9.48
N VAL A 106 -7.67 1.02 -8.41
CA VAL A 106 -7.30 1.99 -7.38
C VAL A 106 -6.08 2.77 -7.83
N SER A 107 -6.06 4.08 -7.58
CA SER A 107 -4.92 4.94 -7.93
C SER A 107 -4.40 5.72 -6.75
N GLY A 108 -3.07 5.90 -6.67
CA GLY A 108 -2.44 6.67 -5.61
C GLY A 108 -0.97 6.98 -5.87
N ASP A 109 -0.46 8.01 -5.21
CA ASP A 109 0.95 8.38 -5.23
C ASP A 109 1.54 8.32 -3.83
N ILE A 110 2.78 7.82 -3.72
CA ILE A 110 3.53 7.71 -2.47
C ILE A 110 4.83 8.49 -2.63
N VAL A 111 5.10 9.40 -1.71
CA VAL A 111 6.36 10.17 -1.69
C VAL A 111 7.14 9.80 -0.44
N LEU A 112 8.37 9.34 -0.62
CA LEU A 112 9.31 8.97 0.46
C LEU A 112 10.42 10.03 0.54
N CYS A 113 10.59 10.65 1.70
CA CYS A 113 11.67 11.60 1.93
C CYS A 113 12.92 10.86 2.47
N LEU A 114 13.91 10.64 1.61
CA LEU A 114 15.09 9.84 1.93
C LEU A 114 15.84 10.30 3.18
N PRO A 115 16.17 11.60 3.37
CA PRO A 115 16.90 12.04 4.56
C PRO A 115 16.13 11.81 5.88
N VAL A 116 14.79 11.86 5.83
CA VAL A 116 13.95 11.58 7.01
C VAL A 116 13.94 10.09 7.31
N LEU A 117 13.81 9.24 6.29
CA LEU A 117 13.90 7.78 6.45
C LEU A 117 15.22 7.34 7.09
N GLU A 118 16.34 7.88 6.59
CA GLU A 118 17.67 7.56 7.11
C GLU A 118 17.81 7.98 8.57
N ARG A 119 17.37 9.19 8.91
CA ARG A 119 17.40 9.69 10.30
C ARG A 119 16.54 8.82 11.22
N GLU A 120 15.29 8.54 10.86
CA GLU A 120 14.39 7.74 11.68
C GLU A 120 14.88 6.30 11.86
N ALA A 121 15.44 5.69 10.81
CA ALA A 121 16.04 4.37 10.91
C ALA A 121 17.19 4.34 11.93
N GLN A 122 18.03 5.39 11.96
CA GLN A 122 19.10 5.53 12.95
C GLN A 122 18.57 5.76 14.36
N GLU A 123 17.62 6.70 14.53
CA GLU A 123 17.00 7.01 15.82
C GLU A 123 16.30 5.80 16.44
N GLN A 124 15.60 5.01 15.62
CA GLN A 124 14.91 3.79 16.02
C GLN A 124 15.83 2.56 16.08
N GLN A 125 17.11 2.70 15.73
CA GLN A 125 18.08 1.60 15.65
C GLN A 125 17.59 0.42 14.78
N LYS A 126 16.84 0.72 13.73
CA LYS A 126 16.35 -0.26 12.75
C LYS A 126 17.23 -0.23 11.49
N PRO A 127 17.43 -1.37 10.81
CA PRO A 127 18.03 -1.36 9.48
C PRO A 127 17.23 -0.46 8.53
N PHE A 128 17.92 0.37 7.74
CA PHE A 128 17.29 1.29 6.79
C PHE A 128 16.24 0.60 5.90
N LEU A 129 16.55 -0.57 5.35
CA LEU A 129 15.63 -1.31 4.48
C LEU A 129 14.39 -1.84 5.21
N HIS A 130 14.47 -2.10 6.53
CA HIS A 130 13.29 -2.51 7.30
C HIS A 130 12.36 -1.33 7.54
N HIS A 131 12.92 -0.16 7.86
CA HIS A 131 12.14 1.06 8.04
C HIS A 131 11.51 1.52 6.71
N ALA A 132 12.29 1.53 5.63
CA ALA A 132 11.79 1.86 4.30
C ALA A 132 10.68 0.90 3.83
N ALA A 133 10.83 -0.41 4.07
CA ALA A 133 9.78 -1.39 3.75
C ALA A 133 8.49 -1.11 4.51
N HIS A 134 8.58 -0.80 5.81
CA HIS A 134 7.42 -0.42 6.62
C HIS A 134 6.70 0.79 6.01
N LEU A 135 7.41 1.87 5.67
CA LEU A 135 6.79 3.07 5.11
C LEU A 135 6.21 2.85 3.69
N VAL A 136 6.81 1.97 2.88
CA VAL A 136 6.24 1.58 1.58
C VAL A 136 4.95 0.77 1.76
N VAL A 137 4.93 -0.18 2.70
CA VAL A 137 3.74 -0.97 3.04
C VAL A 137 2.63 -0.04 3.56
N HIS A 138 2.95 0.82 4.51
CA HIS A 138 2.06 1.83 5.10
C HIS A 138 1.43 2.73 4.02
N GLY A 139 2.25 3.36 3.19
CA GLY A 139 1.75 4.20 2.10
C GLY A 139 0.94 3.44 1.06
N CYS A 140 1.30 2.17 0.80
CA CYS A 140 0.52 1.31 -0.10
C CYS A 140 -0.87 1.01 0.48
N LEU A 141 -0.99 0.72 1.77
CA LEU A 141 -2.28 0.49 2.44
C LEU A 141 -3.15 1.76 2.43
N HIS A 142 -2.56 2.93 2.70
CA HIS A 142 -3.29 4.20 2.54
C HIS A 142 -3.80 4.37 1.11
N SER A 143 -3.00 4.06 0.08
CA SER A 143 -3.47 4.14 -1.32
C SER A 143 -4.65 3.21 -1.61
N LEU A 144 -4.82 2.15 -0.82
CA LEU A 144 -5.95 1.22 -0.89
C LEU A 144 -7.14 1.64 -0.01
N GLY A 145 -7.08 2.82 0.64
CA GLY A 145 -8.15 3.36 1.47
C GLY A 145 -8.14 2.90 2.93
N TYR A 146 -7.06 2.24 3.39
CA TYR A 146 -6.88 1.99 4.82
C TYR A 146 -6.52 3.30 5.52
N ASP A 147 -7.15 3.56 6.63
CA ASP A 147 -6.86 4.72 7.47
C ASP A 147 -6.58 4.28 8.92
N HIS A 148 -6.18 5.21 9.76
CA HIS A 148 -5.88 4.99 11.17
C HIS A 148 -6.40 6.16 12.03
N ILE A 149 -7.53 6.73 11.64
CA ILE A 149 -8.18 7.82 12.38
C ILE A 149 -8.92 7.27 13.61
N GLU A 150 -9.67 6.18 13.41
CA GLU A 150 -10.35 5.49 14.50
C GLU A 150 -9.44 4.37 15.06
N GLU A 151 -9.60 4.03 16.35
CA GLU A 151 -8.71 3.09 17.06
C GLU A 151 -8.77 1.68 16.47
N ASP A 152 -9.95 1.21 16.08
CA ASP A 152 -10.16 -0.10 15.44
C ASP A 152 -9.58 -0.16 14.01
N GLU A 153 -9.69 0.92 13.23
CA GLU A 153 -9.06 1.04 11.92
C GLU A 153 -7.52 1.01 12.03
N ALA A 154 -6.97 1.70 13.03
CA ALA A 154 -5.54 1.70 13.30
C ALA A 154 -5.03 0.29 13.66
N GLU A 155 -5.73 -0.43 14.54
CA GLU A 155 -5.38 -1.81 14.92
C GLU A 155 -5.40 -2.75 13.70
N ASP A 156 -6.41 -2.66 12.84
CA ASP A 156 -6.53 -3.48 11.63
C ASP A 156 -5.41 -3.19 10.63
N MET A 157 -5.07 -1.93 10.41
CA MET A 157 -4.00 -1.52 9.51
C MET A 157 -2.63 -1.96 10.05
N GLU A 158 -2.32 -1.74 11.33
CA GLU A 158 -1.06 -2.16 11.97
C GLU A 158 -0.91 -3.69 11.99
N ALA A 159 -2.00 -4.42 12.22
CA ALA A 159 -2.00 -5.88 12.14
C ALA A 159 -1.70 -6.38 10.72
N LEU A 160 -2.22 -5.70 9.69
CA LEU A 160 -1.92 -6.05 8.29
C LEU A 160 -0.48 -5.69 7.92
N GLU A 161 0.02 -4.52 8.31
CA GLU A 161 1.42 -4.13 8.11
C GLU A 161 2.38 -5.16 8.71
N THR A 162 2.15 -5.53 9.97
CA THR A 162 2.94 -6.54 10.67
C THR A 162 2.93 -7.88 9.92
N ALA A 163 1.76 -8.32 9.46
CA ALA A 163 1.62 -9.58 8.71
C ALA A 163 2.35 -9.53 7.35
N VAL A 164 2.24 -8.41 6.61
CA VAL A 164 2.94 -8.21 5.34
C VAL A 164 4.45 -8.22 5.56
N LEU A 165 4.96 -7.46 6.53
CA LEU A 165 6.37 -7.37 6.84
C LEU A 165 6.94 -8.73 7.30
N ALA A 166 6.22 -9.46 8.14
CA ALA A 166 6.60 -10.81 8.55
C ALA A 166 6.73 -11.75 7.35
N SER A 167 5.82 -11.69 6.36
CA SER A 167 5.89 -12.47 5.13
C SER A 167 7.12 -12.15 4.27
N LEU A 168 7.65 -10.93 4.41
CA LEU A 168 8.87 -10.45 3.77
C LEU A 168 10.13 -10.71 4.62
N ARG A 169 9.99 -11.38 5.77
CA ARG A 169 11.04 -11.65 6.77
C ARG A 169 11.61 -10.38 7.41
N ILE A 170 10.77 -9.37 7.56
CA ILE A 170 11.08 -8.13 8.26
C ILE A 170 10.39 -8.21 9.63
N PRO A 171 11.11 -7.89 10.72
CA PRO A 171 10.52 -7.88 12.06
C PRO A 171 9.37 -6.91 12.20
N ASP A 172 8.49 -7.17 13.17
CA ASP A 172 7.40 -6.30 13.55
C ASP A 172 7.91 -4.88 13.85
N PRO A 173 7.38 -3.85 13.15
CA PRO A 173 7.85 -2.47 13.30
C PRO A 173 7.43 -1.82 14.62
N TYR A 174 6.40 -2.37 15.29
CA TYR A 174 5.78 -1.83 16.50
C TYR A 174 6.34 -2.41 17.80
N GLN A 175 7.17 -3.47 17.72
CA GLN A 175 7.82 -4.01 18.90
C GLN A 175 8.87 -3.04 19.44
N GLU A 176 8.67 -2.58 20.66
CA GLU A 176 9.71 -1.88 21.43
C GLU A 176 10.91 -2.82 21.66
N ARG A 177 12.12 -2.29 21.44
CA ARG A 177 13.37 -2.99 21.74
C ARG A 177 13.91 -2.59 23.09
#